data_27b92cc473f49e975e91b4700275d1c1
#
_entry.id   27b92cc473f49e975e91b4700275d1c1
#
_cell.length_a   1.000
_cell.length_b   1.000
_cell.length_c   1.000
_cell.angle_alpha   90.00
_cell.angle_beta   90.00
_cell.angle_gamma   90.00
#
_symmetry.space_group_name_H-M   'P 1'
#
loop_
_entity.id
_entity.type
_entity.pdbx_description
1 polymer ?
#
loop_
_entity_poly.entity_id
_entity_poly.type
_entity_poly.pdbx_seq_one_letter_code
_entity_poly.pdbx_strand_id
1 'polypeptide(L)'
;KDGVLVMPTAGGTYTRDEVREDPIKTNSNMGLYTNHCNLLDLCAIAVPENSRDFDMPFGITIFAEAENEGIMLGMAEKFMESESVDIAVCGLHLKGFSLEYQLRELGAEFKEHTETSENYCLKKLDTNPVKPALIRCGKGGYSIDVDIYAIPVDKLGAFLINIPSPLALGKVELKDGRKVTGFLCESGGAEGALDITGYKGFKNYMESAEAEK
;
A
#
# COMPACT_ATOMS: atom_id res chain seq x y z
N LYS A 1 -7.39 -34.10 -6.66
CA LYS A 1 -7.06 -33.95 -5.25
C LYS A 1 -6.34 -32.63 -5.10
N ASP A 2 -6.56 -31.91 -4.09
CA ASP A 2 -6.27 -30.52 -3.74
C ASP A 2 -4.88 -29.97 -4.13
N GLY A 3 -4.56 -29.94 -5.40
CA GLY A 3 -3.30 -29.46 -5.94
C GLY A 3 -3.47 -28.52 -7.11
N VAL A 4 -2.53 -27.60 -7.28
CA VAL A 4 -2.43 -26.74 -8.45
C VAL A 4 -1.11 -26.97 -9.17
N LEU A 5 -1.12 -26.77 -10.48
CA LEU A 5 0.06 -26.74 -11.32
C LEU A 5 0.31 -25.29 -11.74
N VAL A 6 1.53 -24.81 -11.54
CA VAL A 6 1.93 -23.45 -11.92
C VAL A 6 2.98 -23.53 -13.01
N MET A 7 2.75 -22.83 -14.12
CA MET A 7 3.65 -22.79 -15.26
C MET A 7 3.74 -21.36 -15.82
N PRO A 8 4.80 -21.01 -16.57
CA PRO A 8 4.80 -19.80 -17.37
C PRO A 8 3.59 -19.78 -18.33
N THR A 9 2.95 -18.63 -18.52
CA THR A 9 1.82 -18.52 -19.46
C THR A 9 2.26 -18.80 -20.89
N ALA A 10 3.45 -18.34 -21.27
CA ALA A 10 4.05 -18.59 -22.58
C ALA A 10 5.57 -18.77 -22.44
N GLY A 11 6.20 -19.41 -23.42
CA GLY A 11 7.64 -19.64 -23.45
C GLY A 11 8.48 -18.40 -23.82
N GLY A 12 7.84 -17.32 -24.20
CA GLY A 12 8.46 -16.06 -24.59
C GLY A 12 7.49 -15.17 -25.36
N THR A 13 7.98 -14.07 -25.89
CA THR A 13 7.25 -13.14 -26.75
C THR A 13 7.91 -13.08 -28.12
N TYR A 14 7.13 -12.74 -29.13
CA TYR A 14 7.59 -12.63 -30.53
C TYR A 14 7.31 -11.24 -31.08
N THR A 15 8.23 -10.74 -31.88
CA THR A 15 7.99 -9.54 -32.66
C THR A 15 6.97 -9.79 -33.78
N ARG A 16 6.38 -8.72 -34.30
CA ARG A 16 5.44 -8.84 -35.42
C ARG A 16 6.08 -9.46 -36.66
N ASP A 17 7.36 -9.25 -36.87
CA ASP A 17 8.05 -9.76 -38.05
C ASP A 17 8.35 -11.26 -37.90
N GLU A 18 8.77 -11.74 -36.72
CA GLU A 18 8.89 -13.18 -36.45
C GLU A 18 7.55 -13.92 -36.60
N VAL A 19 6.44 -13.33 -36.14
CA VAL A 19 5.09 -13.91 -36.34
C VAL A 19 4.73 -13.97 -37.82
N ARG A 20 5.09 -12.97 -38.62
CA ARG A 20 4.84 -12.98 -40.08
C ARG A 20 5.68 -13.99 -40.83
N GLU A 21 6.90 -14.21 -40.37
CA GLU A 21 7.83 -15.16 -40.99
C GLU A 21 7.36 -16.62 -40.79
N ASP A 22 6.93 -16.99 -39.58
CA ASP A 22 6.41 -18.33 -39.29
C ASP A 22 5.27 -18.27 -38.26
N PRO A 23 4.04 -17.97 -38.71
CA PRO A 23 2.90 -17.82 -37.80
C PRO A 23 2.46 -19.13 -37.13
N ILE A 24 2.71 -20.27 -37.76
CA ILE A 24 2.32 -21.57 -37.21
C ILE A 24 3.24 -21.98 -36.07
N LYS A 25 4.53 -21.84 -36.27
CA LYS A 25 5.54 -22.17 -35.25
C LYS A 25 5.44 -21.24 -34.03
N THR A 26 5.33 -19.93 -34.27
CA THR A 26 5.20 -18.96 -33.18
C THR A 26 3.92 -19.18 -32.37
N ASN A 27 2.78 -19.46 -33.03
CA ASN A 27 1.54 -19.81 -32.34
C ASN A 27 1.65 -21.11 -31.53
N SER A 28 2.28 -22.14 -32.08
CA SER A 28 2.49 -23.42 -31.39
C SER A 28 3.37 -23.23 -30.14
N ASN A 29 4.41 -22.43 -30.24
CA ASN A 29 5.28 -22.12 -29.10
C ASN A 29 4.56 -21.33 -28.01
N MET A 30 3.68 -20.38 -28.38
CA MET A 30 2.88 -19.62 -27.40
C MET A 30 1.95 -20.52 -26.58
N GLY A 31 1.40 -21.57 -27.21
CA GLY A 31 0.52 -22.52 -26.54
C GLY A 31 1.22 -23.66 -25.76
N LEU A 32 2.56 -23.73 -25.79
CA LEU A 32 3.33 -24.87 -25.30
C LEU A 32 2.97 -25.28 -23.86
N TYR A 33 2.77 -24.30 -22.99
CA TYR A 33 2.47 -24.51 -21.57
C TYR A 33 0.98 -24.53 -21.24
N THR A 34 0.08 -24.23 -22.20
CA THR A 34 -1.36 -24.08 -21.94
C THR A 34 -2.23 -25.05 -22.74
N ASN A 35 -1.73 -25.61 -23.85
CA ASN A 35 -2.51 -26.49 -24.72
C ASN A 35 -3.05 -27.75 -24.04
N HIS A 36 -2.39 -28.23 -23.00
CA HIS A 36 -2.82 -29.44 -22.26
C HIS A 36 -4.08 -29.20 -21.41
N CYS A 37 -4.40 -27.95 -21.07
CA CYS A 37 -5.52 -27.58 -20.21
C CYS A 37 -6.85 -28.20 -20.69
N ASN A 38 -7.19 -27.98 -21.96
CA ASN A 38 -8.42 -28.51 -22.54
C ASN A 38 -8.41 -30.03 -22.73
N LEU A 39 -7.22 -30.62 -22.93
CA LEU A 39 -7.08 -32.08 -23.12
C LEU A 39 -7.24 -32.85 -21.82
N LEU A 40 -6.92 -32.23 -20.69
CA LEU A 40 -6.95 -32.84 -19.36
C LEU A 40 -8.15 -32.39 -18.53
N ASP A 41 -9.09 -31.65 -19.12
CA ASP A 41 -10.26 -31.09 -18.42
C ASP A 41 -9.88 -30.30 -17.16
N LEU A 42 -8.91 -29.39 -17.32
CA LEU A 42 -8.45 -28.52 -16.24
C LEU A 42 -9.11 -27.14 -16.35
N CYS A 43 -9.32 -26.48 -15.22
CA CYS A 43 -9.53 -25.04 -15.17
C CYS A 43 -8.18 -24.31 -15.10
N ALA A 44 -8.11 -23.07 -15.58
CA ALA A 44 -6.89 -22.29 -15.58
C ALA A 44 -7.15 -20.79 -15.42
N ILE A 45 -6.23 -20.10 -14.75
CA ILE A 45 -6.18 -18.64 -14.66
C ILE A 45 -4.78 -18.14 -14.99
N ALA A 46 -4.68 -17.17 -15.89
CA ALA A 46 -3.44 -16.46 -16.18
C ALA A 46 -3.33 -15.24 -15.26
N VAL A 47 -2.21 -15.15 -14.56
CA VAL A 47 -1.93 -14.08 -13.60
C VAL A 47 -0.72 -13.29 -14.10
N PRO A 48 -0.85 -11.98 -14.34
CA PRO A 48 0.27 -11.15 -14.77
C PRO A 48 1.26 -10.93 -13.63
N GLU A 49 2.54 -10.80 -13.99
CA GLU A 49 3.57 -10.30 -13.07
C GLU A 49 3.38 -8.79 -12.88
N ASN A 50 3.35 -8.34 -11.64
CA ASN A 50 3.13 -6.94 -11.26
C ASN A 50 4.44 -6.15 -11.09
N SER A 51 5.61 -6.79 -11.16
CA SER A 51 6.87 -6.05 -11.04
C SER A 51 7.13 -5.22 -12.30
N ARG A 52 7.65 -4.00 -12.09
CA ARG A 52 8.02 -3.08 -13.18
C ARG A 52 9.43 -3.32 -13.68
N ASP A 53 10.10 -4.36 -13.18
CA ASP A 53 11.50 -4.64 -13.45
C ASP A 53 11.75 -5.37 -14.77
N PHE A 54 10.66 -5.74 -15.48
CA PHE A 54 10.74 -6.41 -16.76
C PHE A 54 10.25 -5.52 -17.90
N ASP A 55 11.09 -5.33 -18.90
CA ASP A 55 10.75 -4.60 -20.14
C ASP A 55 9.68 -5.34 -20.99
N MET A 56 9.46 -6.62 -20.72
CA MET A 56 8.54 -7.49 -21.46
C MET A 56 7.46 -8.06 -20.55
N PRO A 57 6.20 -8.14 -21.02
CA PRO A 57 5.12 -8.76 -20.26
C PRO A 57 5.45 -10.20 -19.89
N PHE A 58 5.33 -10.54 -18.63
CA PHE A 58 5.45 -11.90 -18.11
C PHE A 58 4.22 -12.25 -17.29
N GLY A 59 3.90 -13.53 -17.23
CA GLY A 59 2.82 -14.04 -16.39
C GLY A 59 2.94 -15.53 -16.17
N ILE A 60 2.26 -16.00 -15.15
CA ILE A 60 2.11 -17.42 -14.85
C ILE A 60 0.67 -17.86 -15.12
N THR A 61 0.49 -19.13 -15.42
CA THR A 61 -0.83 -19.77 -15.48
C THR A 61 -0.91 -20.80 -14.37
N ILE A 62 -1.94 -20.71 -13.57
CA ILE A 62 -2.28 -21.64 -12.50
C ILE A 62 -3.39 -22.55 -13.03
N PHE A 63 -3.18 -23.85 -12.95
CA PHE A 63 -4.12 -24.88 -13.38
C PHE A 63 -4.60 -25.69 -12.18
N ALA A 64 -5.84 -26.11 -12.20
CA ALA A 64 -6.42 -27.05 -11.25
C ALA A 64 -7.38 -28.00 -11.95
N GLU A 65 -7.82 -29.07 -11.26
CA GLU A 65 -8.94 -29.90 -11.73
C GLU A 65 -10.20 -29.02 -11.86
N ALA A 66 -11.06 -29.31 -12.84
CA ALA A 66 -12.21 -28.47 -13.21
C ALA A 66 -13.13 -28.08 -12.03
N GLU A 67 -13.22 -28.92 -11.00
CA GLU A 67 -14.05 -28.65 -9.79
C GLU A 67 -13.33 -27.80 -8.73
N ASN A 68 -12.05 -27.48 -8.93
CA ASN A 68 -11.19 -26.79 -7.94
C ASN A 68 -10.92 -25.30 -8.27
N GLU A 69 -11.83 -24.63 -8.98
CA GLU A 69 -11.71 -23.20 -9.33
C GLU A 69 -11.45 -22.32 -8.09
N GLY A 70 -12.09 -22.63 -6.95
CA GLY A 70 -11.90 -21.87 -5.71
C GLY A 70 -10.48 -21.91 -5.17
N ILE A 71 -9.79 -23.06 -5.28
CA ILE A 71 -8.39 -23.21 -4.89
C ILE A 71 -7.49 -22.40 -5.82
N MET A 72 -7.74 -22.51 -7.12
CA MET A 72 -7.01 -21.78 -8.16
C MET A 72 -7.14 -20.26 -7.99
N LEU A 73 -8.36 -19.75 -7.76
CA LEU A 73 -8.62 -18.33 -7.53
C LEU A 73 -7.93 -17.81 -6.26
N GLY A 74 -8.03 -18.55 -5.16
CA GLY A 74 -7.35 -18.17 -3.91
C GLY A 74 -5.82 -18.16 -4.04
N MET A 75 -5.23 -19.04 -4.86
CA MET A 75 -3.81 -18.97 -5.18
C MET A 75 -3.46 -17.78 -6.06
N ALA A 76 -4.30 -17.44 -7.04
CA ALA A 76 -4.11 -16.27 -7.89
C ALA A 76 -4.18 -14.96 -7.08
N GLU A 77 -5.14 -14.84 -6.17
CA GLU A 77 -5.23 -13.71 -5.23
C GLU A 77 -3.95 -13.56 -4.42
N LYS A 78 -3.45 -14.63 -3.81
CA LYS A 78 -2.18 -14.61 -3.05
C LYS A 78 -0.97 -14.22 -3.89
N PHE A 79 -0.93 -14.66 -5.14
CA PHE A 79 0.16 -14.30 -6.05
C PHE A 79 0.11 -12.81 -6.43
N MET A 80 -1.08 -12.23 -6.49
CA MET A 80 -1.29 -10.82 -6.80
C MET A 80 -1.24 -9.91 -5.56
N GLU A 81 -1.28 -10.47 -4.34
CA GLU A 81 -1.11 -9.70 -3.12
C GLU A 81 0.26 -9.00 -3.15
N SER A 82 0.27 -7.70 -3.32
CA SER A 82 1.49 -6.91 -3.13
C SER A 82 1.83 -6.85 -1.64
N GLU A 83 3.12 -7.02 -1.30
CA GLU A 83 3.56 -6.71 0.06
C GLU A 83 3.15 -5.29 0.43
N SER A 84 2.61 -5.13 1.61
CA SER A 84 2.21 -3.82 2.13
C SER A 84 2.93 -3.50 3.43
N VAL A 85 3.08 -2.22 3.71
CA VAL A 85 3.62 -1.72 4.97
C VAL A 85 2.60 -0.84 5.66
N ASP A 86 2.46 -1.04 6.97
CA ASP A 86 1.59 -0.21 7.79
C ASP A 86 2.19 1.18 7.98
N ILE A 87 1.39 2.21 7.70
CA ILE A 87 1.73 3.61 7.88
C ILE A 87 0.73 4.30 8.80
N ALA A 88 1.24 4.98 9.83
CA ALA A 88 0.44 5.80 10.73
C ALA A 88 0.37 7.23 10.23
N VAL A 89 -0.83 7.75 10.11
CA VAL A 89 -1.12 9.15 9.74
C VAL A 89 -1.90 9.84 10.86
N CYS A 90 -1.61 11.12 11.10
CA CYS A 90 -2.24 11.90 12.19
C CYS A 90 -2.76 13.26 11.74
N GLY A 91 -2.77 13.54 10.43
CA GLY A 91 -3.12 14.85 9.87
C GLY A 91 -4.14 14.79 8.74
N LEU A 92 -3.88 15.51 7.67
CA LEU A 92 -4.79 15.63 6.51
C LEU A 92 -5.00 14.31 5.75
N HIS A 93 -4.23 13.29 6.02
CA HIS A 93 -4.39 11.92 5.48
C HIS A 93 -5.31 11.04 6.34
N LEU A 94 -5.81 11.54 7.48
CA LEU A 94 -6.83 10.81 8.27
C LEU A 94 -8.07 10.55 7.42
N LYS A 95 -8.78 9.48 7.74
CA LYS A 95 -10.01 9.07 7.06
C LYS A 95 -11.04 10.19 7.05
N GLY A 96 -11.52 10.57 5.87
CA GLY A 96 -12.46 11.67 5.66
C GLY A 96 -11.81 13.05 5.52
N PHE A 97 -10.49 13.17 5.63
CA PHE A 97 -9.78 14.43 5.45
C PHE A 97 -9.31 14.66 4.01
N SER A 98 -8.93 15.90 3.71
CA SER A 98 -8.71 16.40 2.35
C SER A 98 -7.61 15.69 1.55
N LEU A 99 -6.62 15.09 2.20
CA LEU A 99 -5.53 14.37 1.53
C LEU A 99 -5.64 12.84 1.63
N GLU A 100 -6.72 12.28 2.20
CA GLU A 100 -6.94 10.83 2.24
C GLU A 100 -6.91 10.23 0.82
N TYR A 101 -7.42 10.97 -0.18
CA TYR A 101 -7.45 10.51 -1.57
C TYR A 101 -6.07 10.10 -2.11
N GLN A 102 -4.98 10.75 -1.66
CA GLN A 102 -3.61 10.41 -2.06
C GLN A 102 -3.22 8.98 -1.64
N LEU A 103 -3.65 8.55 -0.47
CA LEU A 103 -3.45 7.16 -0.02
C LEU A 103 -4.30 6.19 -0.85
N ARG A 104 -5.56 6.53 -1.12
CA ARG A 104 -6.46 5.69 -1.91
C ARG A 104 -6.00 5.53 -3.37
N GLU A 105 -5.53 6.61 -4.00
CA GLU A 105 -4.98 6.56 -5.38
C GLU A 105 -3.74 5.67 -5.49
N LEU A 106 -2.99 5.52 -4.39
CA LEU A 106 -1.85 4.61 -4.30
C LEU A 106 -2.25 3.18 -3.90
N GLY A 107 -3.54 2.88 -3.78
CA GLY A 107 -4.03 1.56 -3.40
C GLY A 107 -3.84 1.24 -1.92
N ALA A 108 -3.64 2.25 -1.07
CA ALA A 108 -3.55 2.02 0.37
C ALA A 108 -4.93 1.71 0.97
N GLU A 109 -4.97 0.70 1.83
CA GLU A 109 -6.19 0.24 2.50
C GLU A 109 -6.23 0.72 3.94
N PHE A 110 -7.36 1.30 4.36
CA PHE A 110 -7.58 1.66 5.74
C PHE A 110 -7.70 0.39 6.60
N LYS A 111 -6.88 0.29 7.65
CA LYS A 111 -6.92 -0.83 8.59
C LYS A 111 -7.71 -0.53 9.85
N GLU A 112 -7.30 0.50 10.55
CA GLU A 112 -7.88 0.82 11.86
C GLU A 112 -7.66 2.29 12.27
N HIS A 113 -8.52 2.77 13.15
CA HIS A 113 -8.30 3.95 13.95
C HIS A 113 -7.73 3.54 15.32
N THR A 114 -6.64 4.17 15.77
CA THR A 114 -5.98 3.84 17.03
C THR A 114 -5.28 5.09 17.61
N GLU A 115 -4.45 4.90 18.62
CA GLU A 115 -3.70 5.96 19.28
C GLU A 115 -2.22 5.58 19.39
N THR A 116 -1.37 6.60 19.47
CA THR A 116 0.05 6.42 19.84
C THR A 116 0.19 6.04 21.33
N SER A 117 1.37 5.58 21.72
CA SER A 117 1.75 5.55 23.15
C SER A 117 1.76 6.97 23.75
N GLU A 118 1.79 7.08 25.08
CA GLU A 118 1.77 8.35 25.81
C GLU A 118 3.10 9.14 25.76
N ASN A 119 3.88 8.98 24.69
CA ASN A 119 5.20 9.58 24.51
C ASN A 119 5.23 10.68 23.45
N TYR A 120 4.07 11.17 22.99
CA TYR A 120 4.00 12.10 21.87
C TYR A 120 3.34 13.42 22.24
N CYS A 121 3.77 14.46 21.53
CA CYS A 121 3.16 15.78 21.53
C CYS A 121 2.71 16.11 20.10
N LEU A 122 1.64 16.90 19.97
CA LEU A 122 1.10 17.34 18.68
C LEU A 122 1.15 18.86 18.61
N LYS A 123 1.79 19.38 17.56
CA LYS A 123 1.86 20.83 17.34
C LYS A 123 1.24 21.19 15.98
N LYS A 124 0.70 22.39 15.88
CA LYS A 124 0.17 22.94 14.63
C LYS A 124 1.29 23.66 13.88
N LEU A 125 1.62 23.20 12.68
CA LEU A 125 2.54 23.90 11.78
C LEU A 125 1.82 25.06 11.08
N ASP A 126 2.55 26.15 10.87
CA ASP A 126 2.07 27.30 10.10
C ASP A 126 2.31 27.07 8.59
N THR A 127 1.57 26.10 8.04
CA THR A 127 1.62 25.68 6.64
C THR A 127 0.27 25.91 5.97
N ASN A 128 0.25 25.99 4.65
CA ASN A 128 -0.98 26.00 3.87
C ASN A 128 -1.02 24.79 2.91
N PRO A 129 -1.92 23.84 3.11
CA PRO A 129 -2.88 23.71 4.22
C PRO A 129 -2.17 23.48 5.57
N VAL A 130 -2.88 23.79 6.66
CA VAL A 130 -2.40 23.56 8.04
C VAL A 130 -2.13 22.07 8.25
N LYS A 131 -0.97 21.73 8.80
CA LYS A 131 -0.55 20.35 9.08
C LYS A 131 -0.18 20.19 10.56
N PRO A 132 -0.45 19.02 11.15
CA PRO A 132 0.07 18.69 12.48
C PRO A 132 1.50 18.18 12.39
N ALA A 133 2.28 18.46 13.43
CA ALA A 133 3.61 17.90 13.68
C ALA A 133 3.53 16.94 14.86
N LEU A 134 3.68 15.67 14.61
CA LEU A 134 3.81 14.65 15.66
C LEU A 134 5.26 14.57 16.11
N ILE A 135 5.49 14.74 17.41
CA ILE A 135 6.82 14.81 17.99
C ILE A 135 6.90 13.80 19.13
N ARG A 136 7.95 13.00 19.17
CA ARG A 136 8.25 12.14 20.32
C ARG A 136 8.87 13.00 21.42
N CYS A 137 8.13 13.29 22.48
CA CYS A 137 8.56 14.11 23.59
C CYS A 137 8.96 13.31 24.85
N GLY A 138 8.83 11.98 24.81
CA GLY A 138 9.20 11.13 25.92
C GLY A 138 8.25 11.25 27.12
N LYS A 139 8.78 11.17 28.34
CA LYS A 139 7.95 11.24 29.55
C LYS A 139 7.23 12.58 29.65
N GLY A 140 5.89 12.51 29.80
CA GLY A 140 5.01 13.69 29.87
C GLY A 140 4.29 14.03 28.56
N GLY A 141 4.37 13.14 27.57
CA GLY A 141 3.55 13.20 26.37
C GLY A 141 2.13 12.66 26.58
N TYR A 142 1.40 12.57 25.49
CA TYR A 142 0.01 12.07 25.44
C TYR A 142 -0.12 11.02 24.37
N SER A 143 -1.18 10.22 24.43
CA SER A 143 -1.68 9.45 23.30
C SER A 143 -2.32 10.38 22.28
N ILE A 144 -1.96 10.19 21.02
CA ILE A 144 -2.46 10.99 19.90
C ILE A 144 -3.20 10.06 18.92
N ASP A 145 -4.39 10.46 18.49
CA ASP A 145 -5.20 9.76 17.52
C ASP A 145 -4.48 9.62 16.18
N VAL A 146 -4.46 8.41 15.64
CA VAL A 146 -3.86 8.08 14.36
C VAL A 146 -4.71 7.08 13.60
N ASP A 147 -4.65 7.13 12.29
CA ASP A 147 -5.18 6.10 11.41
C ASP A 147 -4.04 5.27 10.83
N ILE A 148 -4.27 3.96 10.74
CA ILE A 148 -3.33 3.03 10.12
C ILE A 148 -3.84 2.63 8.75
N TYR A 149 -2.97 2.78 7.75
CA TYR A 149 -3.20 2.32 6.38
C TYR A 149 -2.14 1.30 6.00
N ALA A 150 -2.54 0.24 5.29
CA ALA A 150 -1.61 -0.63 4.60
C ALA A 150 -1.35 -0.05 3.21
N ILE A 151 -0.13 0.40 2.95
CA ILE A 151 0.27 0.92 1.64
C ILE A 151 1.13 -0.12 0.91
N PRO A 152 0.87 -0.42 -0.39
CA PRO A 152 1.73 -1.29 -1.18
C PRO A 152 3.19 -0.79 -1.16
N VAL A 153 4.14 -1.70 -0.95
CA VAL A 153 5.57 -1.36 -0.82
C VAL A 153 6.09 -0.61 -2.04
N ASP A 154 5.68 -1.00 -3.23
CA ASP A 154 6.05 -0.36 -4.50
C ASP A 154 5.50 1.07 -4.66
N LYS A 155 4.47 1.44 -3.89
CA LYS A 155 3.86 2.79 -3.91
C LYS A 155 4.39 3.70 -2.82
N LEU A 156 5.07 3.16 -1.82
CA LEU A 156 5.56 3.96 -0.69
C LEU A 156 6.48 5.11 -1.13
N GLY A 157 7.38 4.87 -2.08
CA GLY A 157 8.27 5.92 -2.61
C GLY A 157 7.51 7.08 -3.25
N ALA A 158 6.46 6.80 -4.03
CA ALA A 158 5.61 7.81 -4.65
C ALA A 158 4.83 8.64 -3.61
N PHE A 159 4.45 8.03 -2.50
CA PHE A 159 3.84 8.73 -1.38
C PHE A 159 4.83 9.67 -0.68
N LEU A 160 6.06 9.20 -0.44
CA LEU A 160 7.08 9.93 0.29
C LEU A 160 7.57 11.21 -0.40
N ILE A 161 7.68 11.21 -1.72
CA ILE A 161 8.13 12.36 -2.51
C ILE A 161 7.27 13.61 -2.23
N ASN A 162 6.00 13.43 -1.88
CA ASN A 162 5.06 14.51 -1.64
C ASN A 162 5.07 15.04 -0.19
N ILE A 163 5.93 14.50 0.68
CA ILE A 163 6.00 14.90 2.09
C ILE A 163 7.02 16.04 2.25
N PRO A 164 6.55 17.26 2.55
CA PRO A 164 7.47 18.38 2.70
C PRO A 164 8.13 18.40 4.07
N SER A 165 9.34 18.93 4.13
CA SER A 165 9.96 19.34 5.41
C SER A 165 8.99 20.29 6.17
N PRO A 166 8.95 20.24 7.51
CA PRO A 166 9.81 19.47 8.42
C PRO A 166 9.26 18.08 8.77
N LEU A 167 8.33 17.54 7.99
CA LEU A 167 7.80 16.20 8.22
C LEU A 167 8.75 15.15 7.62
N ALA A 168 8.97 14.07 8.36
CA ALA A 168 9.81 12.96 7.97
C ALA A 168 9.17 11.63 8.39
N LEU A 169 9.61 10.52 7.80
CA LEU A 169 9.21 9.20 8.25
C LEU A 169 10.07 8.71 9.42
N GLY A 170 9.40 8.09 10.36
CA GLY A 170 10.05 7.40 11.47
C GLY A 170 9.20 6.26 11.99
N LYS A 171 9.60 5.68 13.12
CA LYS A 171 8.80 4.67 13.82
C LYS A 171 7.94 5.31 14.88
N VAL A 172 6.62 5.21 14.69
CA VAL A 172 5.60 5.63 15.66
C VAL A 172 5.22 4.41 16.50
N GLU A 173 5.29 4.57 17.82
CA GLU A 173 4.88 3.56 18.77
C GLU A 173 3.41 3.76 19.11
N LEU A 174 2.61 2.70 18.90
CA LEU A 174 1.19 2.68 19.18
C LEU A 174 0.95 2.32 20.66
N LYS A 175 -0.29 2.56 21.14
CA LYS A 175 -0.67 2.25 22.54
C LYS A 175 -0.58 0.76 22.89
N ASP A 176 -0.65 -0.12 21.90
CA ASP A 176 -0.52 -1.57 22.07
C ASP A 176 0.94 -2.06 22.00
N GLY A 177 1.91 -1.14 21.84
CA GLY A 177 3.34 -1.44 21.76
C GLY A 177 3.86 -1.75 20.36
N ARG A 178 3.00 -1.86 19.35
CA ARG A 178 3.44 -1.99 17.95
C ARG A 178 4.22 -0.73 17.54
N LYS A 179 5.21 -0.90 16.67
CA LYS A 179 5.98 0.18 16.06
C LYS A 179 5.75 0.15 14.55
N VAL A 180 4.97 1.09 14.08
CA VAL A 180 4.64 1.24 12.65
C VAL A 180 5.43 2.39 12.03
N THR A 181 5.55 2.41 10.71
CA THR A 181 6.08 3.57 10.01
C THR A 181 5.06 4.71 10.10
N GLY A 182 5.48 5.95 10.26
CA GLY A 182 4.56 7.08 10.36
C GLY A 182 5.27 8.42 10.26
N PHE A 183 4.49 9.49 10.18
CA PHE A 183 5.04 10.83 10.08
C PHE A 183 5.43 11.38 11.45
N LEU A 184 6.67 11.84 11.54
CA LEU A 184 7.20 12.58 12.66
C LEU A 184 7.70 13.95 12.16
N CYS A 185 7.81 14.92 13.06
CA CYS A 185 8.45 16.18 12.75
C CYS A 185 9.95 16.10 13.09
N GLU A 186 10.78 16.67 12.21
CA GLU A 186 12.21 16.83 12.44
C GLU A 186 12.48 17.69 13.70
N SER A 187 13.63 17.46 14.34
CA SER A 187 14.07 18.23 15.50
C SER A 187 14.18 19.72 15.13
N GLY A 188 13.52 20.56 15.91
CA GLY A 188 13.46 22.00 15.63
C GLY A 188 12.42 22.45 14.61
N GLY A 189 11.91 21.55 13.78
CA GLY A 189 10.93 21.88 12.73
C GLY A 189 9.57 22.40 13.21
N ALA A 190 9.29 22.24 14.51
CA ALA A 190 8.09 22.78 15.15
C ALA A 190 8.42 23.75 16.30
N GLU A 191 9.59 24.41 16.26
CA GLU A 191 9.93 25.46 17.20
C GLU A 191 8.96 26.64 17.08
N GLY A 192 8.43 27.12 18.21
CA GLY A 192 7.45 28.18 18.24
C GLY A 192 6.04 27.83 17.74
N ALA A 193 5.83 26.60 17.26
CA ALA A 193 4.52 26.16 16.79
C ALA A 193 3.55 25.96 17.96
N LEU A 194 2.26 26.28 17.70
CA LEU A 194 1.19 26.14 18.69
C LEU A 194 1.05 24.69 19.15
N ASP A 195 1.09 24.48 20.47
CA ASP A 195 0.85 23.17 21.06
C ASP A 195 -0.65 22.84 21.05
N ILE A 196 -1.01 21.77 20.38
CA ILE A 196 -2.37 21.26 20.27
C ILE A 196 -2.52 19.84 20.87
N THR A 197 -1.54 19.44 21.66
CA THR A 197 -1.49 18.09 22.28
C THR A 197 -2.72 17.83 23.15
N GLY A 198 -3.24 18.83 23.83
CA GLY A 198 -4.43 18.72 24.69
C GLY A 198 -5.70 18.26 23.97
N TYR A 199 -5.78 18.45 22.66
CA TYR A 199 -6.89 17.95 21.82
C TYR A 199 -6.77 16.46 21.52
N LYS A 200 -5.63 15.81 21.82
CA LYS A 200 -5.34 14.38 21.60
C LYS A 200 -5.40 13.92 20.14
N GLY A 201 -5.75 14.78 19.20
CA GLY A 201 -5.85 14.46 17.77
C GLY A 201 -6.04 15.71 16.94
N PHE A 202 -5.56 15.67 15.69
CA PHE A 202 -5.71 16.80 14.76
C PHE A 202 -7.17 17.01 14.36
N LYS A 203 -7.96 15.96 14.29
CA LYS A 203 -9.40 16.03 14.00
C LYS A 203 -10.12 16.86 15.07
N ASN A 204 -9.93 16.54 16.33
CA ASN A 204 -10.56 17.23 17.45
C ASN A 204 -10.16 18.71 17.51
N TYR A 205 -8.89 19.00 17.19
CA TYR A 205 -8.42 20.37 17.08
C TYR A 205 -9.14 21.13 15.96
N MET A 206 -9.27 20.55 14.77
CA MET A 206 -9.94 21.20 13.62
C MET A 206 -11.42 21.47 13.90
N GLU A 207 -12.13 20.50 14.49
CA GLU A 207 -13.54 20.67 14.89
C GLU A 207 -13.72 21.78 15.92
N SER A 208 -12.82 21.91 16.89
CA SER A 208 -12.85 23.02 17.88
C SER A 208 -12.58 24.37 17.23
N ALA A 209 -11.61 24.43 16.33
CA ALA A 209 -11.25 25.67 15.63
C ALA A 209 -12.31 26.16 14.63
N GLU A 210 -13.17 25.26 14.14
CA GLU A 210 -14.33 25.60 13.30
C GLU A 210 -15.53 26.10 14.13
N ALA A 211 -15.68 25.57 15.35
CA ALA A 211 -16.75 25.99 16.27
C ALA A 211 -16.54 27.40 16.87
N GLU A 212 -15.30 27.91 16.83
CA GLU A 212 -14.92 29.24 17.32
C GLU A 212 -15.01 30.34 16.25
N LYS A 213 -15.39 30.02 15.02
CA LYS A 213 -15.58 30.97 13.88
C LYS A 213 -17.04 31.34 13.69
#